data_b141263955c5535720a201b203195941
#
_entry.id   b141263955c5535720a201b203195941
#
_cell.length_a   1.000
_cell.length_b   1.000
_cell.length_c   1.000
_cell.angle_alpha   90.00
_cell.angle_beta   90.00
_cell.angle_gamma   90.00
#
_symmetry.space_group_name_H-M   'P 1'
#
loop_
_entity.id
_entity.type
_entity.pdbx_description
1 polymer ?
#
loop_
_entity_poly.entity_id
_entity_poly.type
_entity_poly.pdbx_seq_one_letter_code
_entity_poly.pdbx_strand_id
1 'polypeptide(L)'
;MKRKIELGCLIALALLWLTVFCALVMAQGQQPFARDQQNDFDTLVMDSYSVIYSPALRIPVNVQWTLSVADMGSTHREPSWRFQEDERVAKPRATHDDYTHTGYDRGHMVPAADRSRNISSMKQTFIMTNVCPQVPALNRGAWKSLENACRLVAMNGTPVRIVADAVFWQADTLRIGLNGVAVPHGFVKTVYWSNTDSILYAKYFQNW
;
A
#
# COMPACT_ATOMS: atom_id res chain seq x y z
N MET A 1 15.24 -14.31 -31.68
CA MET A 1 16.40 -13.74 -30.98
C MET A 1 16.26 -12.25 -30.67
N LYS A 2 15.68 -11.41 -31.54
CA LYS A 2 15.56 -9.92 -31.32
C LYS A 2 14.64 -9.50 -30.13
N ARG A 3 13.56 -10.23 -29.81
CA ARG A 3 12.64 -9.86 -28.70
C ARG A 3 13.23 -9.99 -27.28
N LYS A 4 14.23 -10.86 -27.07
CA LYS A 4 14.88 -11.00 -25.75
C LYS A 4 15.84 -9.87 -25.41
N ILE A 5 16.39 -9.22 -26.43
CA ILE A 5 17.33 -8.10 -26.24
C ILE A 5 16.59 -6.84 -25.84
N GLU A 6 15.38 -6.58 -26.38
CA GLU A 6 14.58 -5.39 -26.03
C GLU A 6 14.05 -5.43 -24.58
N LEU A 7 13.67 -6.60 -24.09
CA LEU A 7 13.20 -6.77 -22.72
C LEU A 7 14.33 -6.56 -21.69
N GLY A 8 15.54 -7.06 -22.01
CA GLY A 8 16.73 -6.84 -21.17
C GLY A 8 17.13 -5.36 -21.08
N CYS A 9 17.02 -4.61 -22.19
CA CYS A 9 17.30 -3.18 -22.24
C CYS A 9 16.29 -2.35 -21.42
N LEU A 10 15.01 -2.70 -21.47
CA LEU A 10 13.96 -2.02 -20.70
C LEU A 10 14.09 -2.26 -19.18
N ILE A 11 14.50 -3.47 -18.78
CA ILE A 11 14.77 -3.78 -17.37
C ILE A 11 16.02 -3.05 -16.87
N ALA A 12 17.08 -2.99 -17.68
CA ALA A 12 18.31 -2.26 -17.36
C ALA A 12 18.05 -0.74 -17.23
N LEU A 13 17.23 -0.17 -18.11
CA LEU A 13 16.81 1.23 -18.04
C LEU A 13 15.95 1.52 -16.81
N ALA A 14 15.03 0.63 -16.44
CA ALA A 14 14.21 0.80 -15.24
C ALA A 14 15.04 0.74 -13.95
N LEU A 15 16.04 -0.15 -13.89
CA LEU A 15 16.98 -0.23 -12.76
C LEU A 15 17.90 1.00 -12.71
N LEU A 16 18.34 1.50 -13.85
CA LEU A 16 19.15 2.71 -13.94
C LEU A 16 18.36 3.95 -13.51
N TRP A 17 17.07 4.04 -13.85
CA TRP A 17 16.19 5.11 -13.39
C TRP A 17 15.94 5.05 -11.88
N LEU A 18 15.81 3.86 -11.30
CA LEU A 18 15.63 3.69 -9.86
C LEU A 18 16.88 4.09 -9.08
N THR A 19 18.07 3.73 -9.59
CA THR A 19 19.35 4.12 -8.98
C THR A 19 19.64 5.61 -9.16
N VAL A 20 19.36 6.19 -10.34
CA VAL A 20 19.50 7.62 -10.60
C VAL A 20 18.50 8.44 -9.79
N PHE A 21 17.26 7.97 -9.63
CA PHE A 21 16.26 8.62 -8.78
C PHE A 21 16.68 8.59 -7.30
N CYS A 22 17.15 7.44 -6.80
CA CYS A 22 17.73 7.34 -5.46
C CYS A 22 18.94 8.27 -5.28
N ALA A 23 19.84 8.35 -6.28
CA ALA A 23 21.01 9.21 -6.23
C ALA A 23 20.63 10.70 -6.30
N LEU A 24 19.62 11.08 -7.10
CA LEU A 24 19.09 12.45 -7.17
C LEU A 24 18.42 12.88 -5.86
N VAL A 25 17.66 12.00 -5.21
CA VAL A 25 17.06 12.25 -3.90
C VAL A 25 18.14 12.42 -2.84
N MET A 26 19.22 11.63 -2.89
CA MET A 26 20.40 11.76 -2.01
C MET A 26 21.21 13.04 -2.28
N ALA A 27 21.34 13.45 -3.54
CA ALA A 27 22.09 14.65 -3.93
C ALA A 27 21.39 15.96 -3.54
N GLN A 28 20.07 15.94 -3.30
CA GLN A 28 19.31 17.10 -2.83
C GLN A 28 19.27 17.25 -1.30
N GLY A 29 20.04 16.45 -0.56
CA GLY A 29 20.08 16.48 0.90
C GLY A 29 18.78 16.02 1.57
N GLN A 30 17.84 15.52 0.79
CA GLN A 30 16.63 14.89 1.29
C GLN A 30 16.94 13.43 1.64
N GLN A 31 17.46 13.23 2.85
CA GLN A 31 17.50 11.90 3.42
C GLN A 31 16.07 11.35 3.42
N PRO A 32 15.81 10.17 2.84
CA PRO A 32 14.56 9.47 3.14
C PRO A 32 14.51 9.38 4.66
N PHE A 33 13.40 9.81 5.25
CA PHE A 33 13.20 10.01 6.69
C PHE A 33 14.02 8.99 7.48
N ALA A 34 15.14 9.47 8.07
CA ALA A 34 16.14 8.63 8.69
C ALA A 34 15.48 7.81 9.80
N ARG A 35 15.88 6.58 9.91
CA ARG A 35 15.61 5.62 11.00
C ARG A 35 15.95 6.11 12.42
N ASP A 36 15.97 7.40 12.66
CA ASP A 36 16.55 8.01 13.85
C ASP A 36 15.54 8.51 14.87
N GLN A 37 14.28 8.08 14.72
CA GLN A 37 13.42 7.94 15.89
C GLN A 37 13.16 6.44 16.02
N GLN A 38 13.52 5.88 17.14
CA GLN A 38 13.21 4.52 17.61
C GLN A 38 11.67 4.45 17.73
N ASN A 39 11.02 4.48 16.57
CA ASN A 39 9.56 4.41 16.45
C ASN A 39 9.21 2.97 16.74
N ASP A 40 8.52 2.76 17.82
CA ASP A 40 7.83 1.51 18.09
C ASP A 40 6.84 1.28 16.95
N PHE A 41 7.23 0.42 16.00
CA PHE A 41 6.32 -0.06 14.96
C PHE A 41 5.65 -1.32 15.45
N ASP A 42 4.32 -1.35 15.32
CA ASP A 42 3.56 -2.56 15.58
C ASP A 42 3.57 -3.45 14.35
N THR A 43 3.98 -4.71 14.50
CA THR A 43 3.83 -5.72 13.47
C THR A 43 2.53 -6.47 13.70
N LEU A 44 1.57 -6.31 12.78
CA LEU A 44 0.26 -6.93 12.85
C LEU A 44 0.15 -8.01 11.77
N VAL A 45 -0.12 -9.23 12.20
CA VAL A 45 -0.36 -10.36 11.30
C VAL A 45 -1.85 -10.60 11.20
N MET A 46 -2.37 -10.57 9.98
CA MET A 46 -3.72 -10.96 9.61
C MET A 46 -3.70 -12.37 9.02
N ASP A 47 -4.86 -12.97 8.78
CA ASP A 47 -4.92 -14.33 8.20
C ASP A 47 -4.24 -14.43 6.84
N SER A 48 -4.21 -13.34 6.07
CA SER A 48 -3.77 -13.35 4.67
C SER A 48 -2.88 -12.18 4.25
N TYR A 49 -2.46 -11.34 5.18
CA TYR A 49 -1.52 -10.23 4.94
C TYR A 49 -0.87 -9.79 6.25
N SER A 50 0.21 -9.04 6.17
CA SER A 50 0.89 -8.44 7.32
C SER A 50 1.03 -6.93 7.15
N VAL A 51 1.07 -6.24 8.27
CA VAL A 51 1.13 -4.78 8.37
C VAL A 51 2.25 -4.39 9.31
N ILE A 52 3.08 -3.44 8.91
CA ILE A 52 3.91 -2.64 9.81
C ILE A 52 3.16 -1.32 10.01
N TYR A 53 2.68 -1.10 11.22
CA TYR A 53 1.90 0.07 11.62
C TYR A 53 2.74 1.04 12.42
N SER A 54 2.59 2.33 12.16
CA SER A 54 3.21 3.39 12.97
C SER A 54 2.19 4.01 13.93
N PRO A 55 2.29 3.77 15.23
CA PRO A 55 1.44 4.45 16.23
C PRO A 55 1.59 5.98 16.19
N ALA A 56 2.80 6.47 15.93
CA ALA A 56 3.08 7.90 15.83
C ALA A 56 2.40 8.56 14.62
N LEU A 57 2.31 7.86 13.49
CA LEU A 57 1.67 8.33 12.26
C LEU A 57 0.20 7.91 12.16
N ARG A 58 -0.22 6.90 12.92
CA ARG A 58 -1.56 6.33 12.95
C ARG A 58 -2.01 5.76 11.61
N ILE A 59 -1.06 5.18 10.86
CA ILE A 59 -1.28 4.52 9.58
C ILE A 59 -0.38 3.29 9.42
N PRO A 60 -0.75 2.34 8.54
CA PRO A 60 0.17 1.34 8.05
C PRO A 60 1.26 2.00 7.20
N VAL A 61 2.54 1.73 7.52
CA VAL A 61 3.68 2.25 6.75
C VAL A 61 4.17 1.25 5.72
N ASN A 62 3.95 -0.04 5.97
CA ASN A 62 4.22 -1.12 5.03
C ASN A 62 3.14 -2.19 5.16
N VAL A 63 2.65 -2.68 4.06
CA VAL A 63 1.69 -3.79 4.01
C VAL A 63 2.11 -4.76 2.93
N GLN A 64 2.09 -6.06 3.23
CA GLN A 64 2.45 -7.09 2.26
C GLN A 64 1.47 -8.26 2.25
N TRP A 65 1.23 -8.79 1.06
CA TRP A 65 0.34 -9.93 0.84
C TRP A 65 0.72 -10.72 -0.41
N THR A 66 0.30 -11.98 -0.43
CA THR A 66 0.29 -12.77 -1.65
C THR A 66 -1.10 -12.76 -2.24
N LEU A 67 -1.20 -12.64 -3.56
CA LEU A 67 -2.45 -12.70 -4.31
C LEU A 67 -2.40 -13.86 -5.30
N SER A 68 -3.39 -14.73 -5.19
CA SER A 68 -3.59 -15.88 -6.07
C SER A 68 -5.06 -15.98 -6.47
N VAL A 69 -5.38 -16.87 -7.38
CA VAL A 69 -6.79 -17.19 -7.73
C VAL A 69 -7.59 -17.61 -6.50
N ALA A 70 -6.96 -18.34 -5.56
CA ALA A 70 -7.63 -18.84 -4.37
C ALA A 70 -8.11 -17.74 -3.40
N ASP A 71 -7.57 -16.52 -3.51
CA ASP A 71 -7.92 -15.38 -2.65
C ASP A 71 -9.13 -14.61 -3.15
N MET A 72 -9.50 -14.84 -4.41
CA MET A 72 -10.56 -14.13 -5.11
C MET A 72 -11.82 -14.98 -5.22
N GLY A 73 -12.97 -14.33 -5.26
CA GLY A 73 -14.28 -14.97 -5.40
C GLY A 73 -15.37 -13.95 -5.72
N SER A 74 -16.62 -14.32 -5.49
CA SER A 74 -17.79 -13.52 -5.78
C SER A 74 -18.34 -12.70 -4.60
N THR A 75 -17.58 -12.63 -3.48
CA THR A 75 -18.01 -11.83 -2.35
C THR A 75 -17.94 -10.34 -2.69
N HIS A 76 -18.98 -9.61 -2.36
CA HIS A 76 -19.08 -8.18 -2.52
C HIS A 76 -19.17 -7.47 -1.17
N ARG A 77 -18.68 -6.23 -1.13
CA ARG A 77 -18.83 -5.37 0.03
C ARG A 77 -20.32 -5.04 0.24
N GLU A 78 -20.80 -5.22 1.46
CA GLU A 78 -22.10 -4.71 1.87
C GLU A 78 -22.06 -3.18 2.03
N PRO A 79 -23.09 -2.45 1.58
CA PRO A 79 -23.12 -0.99 1.71
C PRO A 79 -23.00 -0.48 3.15
N SER A 80 -23.48 -1.28 4.11
CA SER A 80 -23.43 -0.99 5.55
C SER A 80 -22.05 -1.13 6.19
N TRP A 81 -21.08 -1.76 5.52
CA TRP A 81 -19.77 -1.98 6.11
C TRP A 81 -19.00 -0.67 6.23
N ARG A 82 -18.64 -0.35 7.47
CA ARG A 82 -17.75 0.76 7.81
C ARG A 82 -16.37 0.21 8.16
N PHE A 83 -15.35 1.03 7.98
CA PHE A 83 -14.02 0.72 8.50
C PHE A 83 -14.06 0.71 10.02
N GLN A 84 -13.48 -0.32 10.61
CA GLN A 84 -13.43 -0.54 12.05
C GLN A 84 -12.08 -0.08 12.62
N GLU A 85 -12.09 0.43 13.83
CA GLU A 85 -10.86 0.63 14.58
C GLU A 85 -10.16 -0.71 14.82
N ASP A 86 -8.84 -0.68 14.92
CA ASP A 86 -8.06 -1.84 15.32
C ASP A 86 -7.69 -1.73 16.80
N GLU A 87 -8.30 -2.56 17.62
CA GLU A 87 -8.07 -2.53 19.08
C GLU A 87 -6.70 -3.07 19.50
N ARG A 88 -5.96 -3.69 18.60
CA ARG A 88 -4.60 -4.18 18.85
C ARG A 88 -3.56 -3.06 18.91
N VAL A 89 -3.87 -1.88 18.35
CA VAL A 89 -2.99 -0.71 18.41
C VAL A 89 -3.45 0.28 19.47
N ALA A 90 -2.49 0.93 20.13
CA ALA A 90 -2.75 1.87 21.21
C ALA A 90 -3.53 3.11 20.75
N LYS A 91 -4.25 3.73 21.67
CA LYS A 91 -4.88 5.05 21.46
C LYS A 91 -3.84 6.18 21.69
N PRO A 92 -3.97 7.31 20.96
CA PRO A 92 -4.93 7.60 19.91
C PRO A 92 -4.61 6.82 18.64
N ARG A 93 -5.63 6.23 18.02
CA ARG A 93 -5.54 5.46 16.77
C ARG A 93 -6.52 5.98 15.73
N ALA A 94 -6.29 5.66 14.46
CA ALA A 94 -7.16 6.08 13.38
C ALA A 94 -8.57 5.51 13.53
N THR A 95 -9.58 6.34 13.27
CA THR A 95 -11.00 5.97 13.25
C THR A 95 -11.60 6.24 11.87
N HIS A 96 -12.78 5.67 11.62
CA HIS A 96 -13.52 5.97 10.39
C HIS A 96 -13.77 7.46 10.23
N ASP A 97 -14.09 8.16 11.32
CA ASP A 97 -14.53 9.56 11.28
C ASP A 97 -13.38 10.56 11.07
N ASP A 98 -12.12 10.16 11.32
CA ASP A 98 -10.95 11.00 11.03
C ASP A 98 -10.80 11.37 9.56
N TYR A 99 -11.43 10.63 8.66
CA TYR A 99 -11.39 10.88 7.21
C TYR A 99 -12.58 11.68 6.70
N THR A 100 -13.61 11.86 7.53
CA THR A 100 -14.87 12.48 7.11
C THR A 100 -14.66 13.98 6.86
N HIS A 101 -15.11 14.47 5.70
CA HIS A 101 -14.97 15.85 5.24
C HIS A 101 -13.54 16.38 5.10
N THR A 102 -12.54 15.50 4.99
CA THR A 102 -11.12 15.88 4.85
C THR A 102 -10.65 16.03 3.41
N GLY A 103 -11.42 15.57 2.45
CA GLY A 103 -11.02 15.51 1.04
C GLY A 103 -10.25 14.24 0.68
N TYR A 104 -9.88 13.40 1.65
CA TYR A 104 -9.18 12.14 1.44
C TYR A 104 -10.14 10.95 1.48
N ASP A 105 -9.90 10.01 0.59
CA ASP A 105 -10.52 8.68 0.65
C ASP A 105 -9.85 7.83 1.73
N ARG A 106 -10.61 6.88 2.29
CA ARG A 106 -10.09 5.79 3.10
C ARG A 106 -9.47 4.76 2.16
N GLY A 107 -8.21 5.02 1.74
CA GLY A 107 -7.53 4.19 0.75
C GLY A 107 -7.05 2.87 1.36
N HIS A 108 -7.53 1.75 0.82
CA HIS A 108 -7.02 0.44 1.21
C HIS A 108 -5.58 0.24 0.76
N MET A 109 -4.75 -0.34 1.63
CA MET A 109 -3.44 -0.86 1.22
C MET A 109 -3.60 -2.25 0.59
N VAL A 110 -4.22 -3.23 1.28
CA VAL A 110 -4.70 -4.49 0.70
C VAL A 110 -6.13 -4.29 0.21
N PRO A 111 -6.40 -4.39 -1.10
CA PRO A 111 -7.74 -4.16 -1.63
C PRO A 111 -8.74 -5.23 -1.17
N ALA A 112 -9.98 -4.83 -0.90
CA ALA A 112 -11.04 -5.77 -0.55
C ALA A 112 -11.29 -6.83 -1.63
N ALA A 113 -11.13 -6.47 -2.91
CA ALA A 113 -11.29 -7.38 -4.04
C ALA A 113 -10.21 -8.48 -4.09
N ASP A 114 -9.03 -8.25 -3.50
CA ASP A 114 -7.97 -9.25 -3.39
C ASP A 114 -8.27 -10.29 -2.30
N ARG A 115 -9.33 -10.10 -1.52
CA ARG A 115 -9.79 -10.95 -0.41
C ARG A 115 -11.27 -11.32 -0.56
N SER A 116 -11.75 -11.40 -1.80
CA SER A 116 -13.18 -11.65 -2.12
C SER A 116 -13.59 -13.11 -2.09
N ARG A 117 -12.70 -14.01 -1.65
CA ARG A 117 -13.01 -15.45 -1.50
C ARG A 117 -14.21 -15.69 -0.59
N ASN A 118 -14.29 -14.99 0.54
CA ASN A 118 -15.39 -15.08 1.49
C ASN A 118 -15.54 -13.78 2.31
N ILE A 119 -16.65 -13.66 3.03
CA ILE A 119 -16.99 -12.47 3.83
C ILE A 119 -15.94 -12.19 4.91
N SER A 120 -15.44 -13.21 5.60
CA SER A 120 -14.46 -13.06 6.69
C SER A 120 -13.16 -12.44 6.18
N SER A 121 -12.60 -13.00 5.12
CA SER A 121 -11.36 -12.51 4.50
C SER A 121 -11.52 -11.06 4.00
N MET A 122 -12.66 -10.75 3.36
CA MET A 122 -12.92 -9.40 2.88
C MET A 122 -13.10 -8.41 4.05
N LYS A 123 -13.83 -8.77 5.10
CA LYS A 123 -14.03 -7.89 6.26
C LYS A 123 -12.73 -7.49 6.95
N GLN A 124 -11.73 -8.36 6.98
CA GLN A 124 -10.41 -8.04 7.54
C GLN A 124 -9.71 -6.88 6.83
N THR A 125 -10.06 -6.59 5.57
CA THR A 125 -9.51 -5.43 4.87
C THR A 125 -10.14 -4.10 5.29
N PHE A 126 -11.31 -4.12 5.95
CA PHE A 126 -12.02 -2.94 6.45
C PHE A 126 -11.64 -2.56 7.87
N ILE A 127 -10.34 -2.64 8.19
CA ILE A 127 -9.78 -2.23 9.46
C ILE A 127 -8.85 -1.02 9.25
N MET A 128 -8.84 -0.07 10.19
CA MET A 128 -8.10 1.19 10.00
C MET A 128 -6.59 0.99 9.91
N THR A 129 -6.04 -0.10 10.41
CA THR A 129 -4.62 -0.46 10.23
C THR A 129 -4.28 -0.96 8.82
N ASN A 130 -5.26 -1.07 7.93
CA ASN A 130 -5.08 -1.33 6.48
C ASN A 130 -5.41 -0.09 5.62
N VAL A 131 -5.52 1.09 6.21
CA VAL A 131 -6.04 2.29 5.53
C VAL A 131 -5.08 3.46 5.65
N CYS A 132 -4.84 4.14 4.52
CA CYS A 132 -4.12 5.40 4.46
C CYS A 132 -5.00 6.50 3.83
N PRO A 133 -4.80 7.78 4.21
CA PRO A 133 -5.38 8.90 3.48
C PRO A 133 -4.84 8.93 2.05
N GLN A 134 -5.73 8.79 1.07
CA GLN A 134 -5.40 8.88 -0.36
C GLN A 134 -6.28 9.93 -1.04
N VAL A 135 -5.69 10.75 -1.91
CA VAL A 135 -6.49 11.64 -2.75
C VAL A 135 -7.40 10.81 -3.67
N PRO A 136 -8.67 11.24 -3.89
CA PRO A 136 -9.62 10.47 -4.69
C PRO A 136 -9.12 10.13 -6.10
N ALA A 137 -8.39 11.03 -6.74
CA ALA A 137 -7.83 10.82 -8.07
C ALA A 137 -6.81 9.66 -8.10
N LEU A 138 -5.99 9.51 -7.06
CA LEU A 138 -5.09 8.37 -6.91
C LEU A 138 -5.87 7.09 -6.60
N ASN A 139 -6.64 7.09 -5.51
CA ASN A 139 -7.32 5.92 -4.99
C ASN A 139 -8.25 5.27 -6.03
N ARG A 140 -9.06 6.10 -6.71
CA ARG A 140 -10.05 5.66 -7.71
C ARG A 140 -9.47 5.49 -9.11
N GLY A 141 -8.26 6.02 -9.35
CA GLY A 141 -7.58 6.04 -10.64
C GLY A 141 -6.41 5.04 -10.72
N ALA A 142 -5.18 5.57 -10.73
CA ALA A 142 -3.97 4.79 -10.99
C ALA A 142 -3.71 3.66 -9.98
N TRP A 143 -4.03 3.88 -8.69
CA TRP A 143 -3.92 2.86 -7.65
C TRP A 143 -4.83 1.66 -7.94
N LYS A 144 -6.13 1.92 -8.18
CA LYS A 144 -7.12 0.90 -8.55
C LYS A 144 -6.75 0.19 -9.87
N SER A 145 -6.18 0.92 -10.83
CA SER A 145 -5.77 0.33 -12.12
C SER A 145 -4.67 -0.72 -11.93
N LEU A 146 -3.67 -0.43 -11.07
CA LEU A 146 -2.61 -1.40 -10.77
C LEU A 146 -3.16 -2.61 -9.99
N GLU A 147 -4.09 -2.40 -9.06
CA GLU A 147 -4.77 -3.50 -8.36
C GLU A 147 -5.49 -4.45 -9.33
N ASN A 148 -6.21 -3.89 -10.32
CA ASN A 148 -6.86 -4.68 -11.36
C ASN A 148 -5.84 -5.47 -12.19
N ALA A 149 -4.71 -4.86 -12.54
CA ALA A 149 -3.64 -5.53 -13.28
C ALA A 149 -3.04 -6.71 -12.48
N CYS A 150 -2.78 -6.52 -11.19
CA CYS A 150 -2.30 -7.60 -10.32
C CYS A 150 -3.29 -8.77 -10.25
N ARG A 151 -4.59 -8.48 -10.14
CA ARG A 151 -5.64 -9.51 -10.17
C ARG A 151 -5.66 -10.26 -11.49
N LEU A 152 -5.51 -9.59 -12.62
CA LEU A 152 -5.44 -10.26 -13.93
C LEU A 152 -4.24 -11.21 -14.03
N VAL A 153 -3.07 -10.83 -13.50
CA VAL A 153 -1.89 -11.71 -13.45
C VAL A 153 -2.20 -12.95 -12.60
N ALA A 154 -2.77 -12.75 -11.42
CA ALA A 154 -3.14 -13.85 -10.53
C ALA A 154 -4.20 -14.77 -11.13
N MET A 155 -5.21 -14.22 -11.81
CA MET A 155 -6.27 -14.98 -12.51
C MET A 155 -5.73 -15.85 -13.64
N ASN A 156 -4.63 -15.44 -14.26
CA ASN A 156 -3.93 -16.25 -15.27
C ASN A 156 -3.05 -17.36 -14.66
N GLY A 157 -3.22 -17.66 -13.38
CA GLY A 157 -2.55 -18.76 -12.69
C GLY A 157 -1.17 -18.43 -12.14
N THR A 158 -0.76 -17.16 -12.15
CA THR A 158 0.54 -16.74 -11.62
C THR A 158 0.36 -15.96 -10.32
N PRO A 159 0.60 -16.55 -9.15
CA PRO A 159 0.56 -15.83 -7.88
C PRO A 159 1.60 -14.73 -7.84
N VAL A 160 1.27 -13.60 -7.22
CA VAL A 160 2.17 -12.48 -7.01
C VAL A 160 2.26 -12.11 -5.54
N ARG A 161 3.44 -11.69 -5.08
CA ARG A 161 3.61 -11.05 -3.79
C ARG A 161 3.61 -9.53 -4.00
N ILE A 162 2.82 -8.82 -3.24
CA ILE A 162 2.66 -7.37 -3.36
C ILE A 162 3.07 -6.72 -2.05
N VAL A 163 3.83 -5.64 -2.15
CA VAL A 163 4.25 -4.78 -1.04
C VAL A 163 3.79 -3.37 -1.36
N ALA A 164 3.15 -2.73 -0.39
CA ALA A 164 2.72 -1.35 -0.49
C ALA A 164 3.30 -0.55 0.69
N ASP A 165 4.05 0.50 0.36
CA ASP A 165 4.74 1.37 1.31
C ASP A 165 4.16 2.77 1.28
N ALA A 166 3.95 3.38 2.47
CA ALA A 166 3.65 4.79 2.59
C ALA A 166 4.96 5.59 2.64
N VAL A 167 5.04 6.67 1.86
CA VAL A 167 6.26 7.45 1.68
C VAL A 167 6.10 8.85 2.25
N PHE A 168 7.10 9.28 3.02
CA PHE A 168 7.20 10.61 3.61
C PHE A 168 8.53 11.25 3.23
N TRP A 169 8.51 12.50 2.75
CA TRP A 169 9.72 13.24 2.36
C TRP A 169 10.17 14.25 3.43
N GLN A 170 9.25 14.69 4.29
CA GLN A 170 9.48 15.80 5.22
C GLN A 170 9.00 15.41 6.62
N ALA A 171 9.61 16.05 7.63
CA ALA A 171 9.20 15.88 9.01
C ALA A 171 7.79 16.45 9.28
N ASP A 172 7.43 17.58 8.61
CA ASP A 172 6.12 18.19 8.71
C ASP A 172 5.13 17.49 7.77
N THR A 173 4.42 16.55 8.31
CA THR A 173 3.39 15.79 7.59
C THR A 173 2.02 16.35 7.94
N LEU A 174 1.23 16.65 6.90
CA LEU A 174 -0.19 16.98 7.06
C LEU A 174 -0.89 15.88 7.86
N ARG A 175 -1.75 16.27 8.78
CA ARG A 175 -2.56 15.36 9.59
C ARG A 175 -4.03 15.68 9.44
N ILE A 176 -4.87 14.65 9.45
CA ILE A 176 -6.32 14.76 9.33
C ILE A 176 -7.01 14.15 10.54
N GLY A 177 -8.26 14.58 10.76
CA GLY A 177 -9.11 14.07 11.82
C GLY A 177 -8.65 14.44 13.23
N LEU A 178 -9.48 14.12 14.20
CA LEU A 178 -9.24 14.43 15.61
C LEU A 178 -8.05 13.65 16.18
N ASN A 179 -7.83 12.45 15.68
CA ASN A 179 -6.72 11.60 16.10
C ASN A 179 -5.41 11.95 15.37
N GLY A 180 -5.40 12.91 14.43
CA GLY A 180 -4.18 13.36 13.75
C GLY A 180 -3.53 12.30 12.89
N VAL A 181 -4.31 11.64 12.04
CA VAL A 181 -3.83 10.64 11.08
C VAL A 181 -2.92 11.29 10.05
N ALA A 182 -1.70 10.79 9.89
CA ALA A 182 -0.74 11.36 8.96
C ALA A 182 -1.12 11.07 7.49
N VAL A 183 -0.92 12.09 6.63
CA VAL A 183 -1.14 11.96 5.19
C VAL A 183 0.19 11.68 4.50
N PRO A 184 0.41 10.50 3.91
CA PRO A 184 1.63 10.22 3.15
C PRO A 184 1.76 11.15 1.94
N HIS A 185 2.98 11.54 1.61
CA HIS A 185 3.29 12.27 0.37
C HIS A 185 3.09 11.41 -0.87
N GLY A 186 3.16 10.10 -0.71
CA GLY A 186 2.93 9.15 -1.80
C GLY A 186 3.00 7.72 -1.31
N PHE A 187 2.98 6.82 -2.27
CA PHE A 187 3.03 5.39 -2.02
C PHE A 187 3.96 4.73 -3.04
N VAL A 188 4.66 3.69 -2.61
CA VAL A 188 5.31 2.76 -3.52
C VAL A 188 4.53 1.46 -3.49
N LYS A 189 4.20 0.90 -4.66
CA LYS A 189 3.68 -0.46 -4.76
C LYS A 189 4.65 -1.28 -5.59
N THR A 190 5.18 -2.35 -4.98
CA THR A 190 6.08 -3.30 -5.62
C THR A 190 5.38 -4.64 -5.75
N VAL A 191 5.43 -5.22 -6.93
CA VAL A 191 4.86 -6.52 -7.27
C VAL A 191 6.01 -7.46 -7.61
N TYR A 192 6.05 -8.61 -6.96
CA TYR A 192 7.05 -9.67 -7.16
C TYR A 192 6.39 -10.92 -7.71
N TRP A 193 7.14 -11.72 -8.45
CA TRP A 193 6.78 -13.11 -8.65
C TRP A 193 6.76 -13.81 -7.28
N SER A 194 5.67 -14.47 -6.91
CA SER A 194 5.47 -14.96 -5.54
C SER A 194 6.54 -15.94 -5.04
N ASN A 195 7.17 -16.66 -5.97
CA ASN A 195 8.15 -17.71 -5.67
C ASN A 195 9.60 -17.19 -5.72
N THR A 196 9.81 -15.93 -5.97
CA THR A 196 11.12 -15.31 -6.11
C THR A 196 11.11 -13.90 -5.55
N ASP A 197 12.29 -13.31 -5.32
CA ASP A 197 12.43 -11.88 -5.02
C ASP A 197 12.57 -11.02 -6.29
N SER A 198 12.28 -11.61 -7.46
CA SER A 198 12.32 -10.88 -8.72
C SER A 198 11.14 -9.93 -8.83
N ILE A 199 11.43 -8.66 -9.06
CA ILE A 199 10.42 -7.61 -9.24
C ILE A 199 9.76 -7.78 -10.61
N LEU A 200 8.45 -7.93 -10.63
CA LEU A 200 7.62 -7.85 -11.82
C LEU A 200 7.32 -6.40 -12.20
N TYR A 201 7.03 -5.58 -11.19
CA TYR A 201 6.66 -4.17 -11.36
C TYR A 201 6.87 -3.39 -10.08
N ALA A 202 7.32 -2.14 -10.19
CA ALA A 202 7.39 -1.20 -9.08
C ALA A 202 7.01 0.21 -9.56
N LYS A 203 6.21 0.92 -8.76
CA LYS A 203 5.79 2.29 -9.09
C LYS A 203 5.59 3.12 -7.84
N TYR A 204 6.09 4.37 -7.92
CA TYR A 204 5.73 5.44 -7.01
C TYR A 204 4.44 6.13 -7.47
N PHE A 205 3.57 6.43 -6.54
CA PHE A 205 2.31 7.16 -6.73
C PHE A 205 2.31 8.39 -5.84
N GLN A 206 2.15 9.52 -6.45
CA GLN A 206 2.01 10.81 -5.80
C GLN A 206 0.62 10.94 -5.15
N ASN A 207 0.53 11.57 -3.98
CA ASN A 207 -0.70 11.66 -3.19
C ASN A 207 -1.16 13.12 -2.98
N TRP A 208 -1.06 13.96 -4.02
CA TRP A 208 -1.57 15.32 -4.10
C TRP A 208 -2.07 15.68 -5.49
#